data_8d23b39a5d13b2504563bf44328dd4f8
#
_entry.id   8d23b39a5d13b2504563bf44328dd4f8
#
_cell.length_a   1.000
_cell.length_b   1.000
_cell.length_c   1.000
_cell.angle_alpha   90.00
_cell.angle_beta   90.00
_cell.angle_gamma   90.00
#
_symmetry.space_group_name_H-M   'P 1'
#
loop_
_entity.id
_entity.type
_entity.pdbx_description
1 polymer ?
#
loop_
_entity_poly.entity_id
_entity_poly.type
_entity_poly.pdbx_seq_one_letter_code
_entity_poly.pdbx_strand_id
1 'polypeptide(L)'
;YIHFSTAEQAGETAARHFAGVEDLFLIAVETDALGDDLKWEPSRGGALFPHLYREMTLADVHWAQPLPIVDGVHQFPVGAGFEK
;
A
#
# COMPACT_ATOMS: atom_id res chain seq x y z
N TYR A 1 14.95 0.72 -0.84
CA TYR A 1 13.88 0.33 0.09
C TYR A 1 12.55 0.19 -0.65
N ILE A 2 11.58 -0.44 0.02
CA ILE A 2 10.26 -0.66 -0.55
C ILE A 2 9.31 0.39 0.03
N HIS A 3 8.61 1.10 -0.84
CA HIS A 3 7.70 2.17 -0.46
C HIS A 3 6.29 1.60 -0.27
N PHE A 4 5.69 1.91 0.88
CA PHE A 4 4.31 1.53 1.17
C PHE A 4 3.45 2.75 1.35
N SER A 5 2.16 2.52 1.47
CA SER A 5 1.18 3.55 1.83
C SER A 5 0.30 3.01 2.94
N THR A 6 -0.16 3.90 3.81
CA THR A 6 -1.21 3.52 4.74
C THR A 6 -2.53 3.37 3.99
N ALA A 7 -3.53 2.79 4.67
CA ALA A 7 -4.85 2.68 4.07
C ALA A 7 -5.40 4.05 3.67
N GLU A 8 -5.12 5.07 4.47
CA GLU A 8 -5.60 6.42 4.17
C GLU A 8 -4.88 7.03 2.98
N GLN A 9 -3.62 6.67 2.77
CA GLN A 9 -2.81 7.24 1.70
C GLN A 9 -2.98 6.51 0.38
N ALA A 10 -3.45 5.27 0.42
CA ALA A 10 -3.38 4.39 -0.74
C ALA A 10 -4.19 4.92 -1.93
N GLY A 11 -5.36 5.48 -1.66
CA GLY A 11 -6.20 6.00 -2.73
C GLY A 11 -5.52 7.12 -3.49
N GLU A 12 -4.92 8.06 -2.78
CA GLU A 12 -4.23 9.17 -3.42
C GLU A 12 -2.98 8.69 -4.15
N THR A 13 -2.27 7.73 -3.57
CA THR A 13 -1.10 7.16 -4.22
C THR A 13 -1.47 6.52 -5.55
N ALA A 14 -2.56 5.75 -5.56
CA ALA A 14 -3.02 5.12 -6.80
C ALA A 14 -3.42 6.17 -7.83
N ALA A 15 -4.11 7.22 -7.41
CA ALA A 15 -4.56 8.25 -8.32
C ALA A 15 -3.38 9.03 -8.91
N ARG A 16 -2.33 9.25 -8.13
CA ARG A 16 -1.18 10.04 -8.61
C ARG A 16 -0.21 9.23 -9.46
N HIS A 17 0.04 7.99 -9.09
CA HIS A 17 1.13 7.22 -9.70
C HIS A 17 0.66 6.09 -10.58
N PHE A 18 -0.57 5.65 -10.43
CA PHE A 18 -1.07 4.47 -11.14
C PHE A 18 -2.39 4.72 -11.86
N ALA A 19 -2.71 5.98 -12.11
CA ALA A 19 -3.97 6.33 -12.78
C ALA A 19 -4.06 5.58 -14.11
N GLY A 20 -5.16 4.86 -14.32
CA GLY A 20 -5.38 4.15 -15.57
C GLY A 20 -4.60 2.85 -15.71
N VAL A 21 -3.76 2.51 -14.74
CA VAL A 21 -2.99 1.27 -14.82
C VAL A 21 -3.88 0.12 -14.40
N GLU A 22 -4.01 -0.87 -15.29
CA GLU A 22 -4.80 -2.07 -15.04
C GLU A 22 -3.90 -3.17 -14.51
N ASP A 23 -4.51 -4.23 -14.01
CA ASP A 23 -3.81 -5.41 -13.54
C ASP A 23 -2.94 -5.15 -12.32
N LEU A 24 -3.33 -4.17 -11.51
CA LEU A 24 -2.66 -3.95 -10.23
C LEU A 24 -3.21 -4.91 -9.19
N PHE A 25 -2.36 -5.23 -8.23
CA PHE A 25 -2.76 -5.96 -7.03
C PHE A 25 -2.55 -5.08 -5.82
N LEU A 26 -3.49 -5.18 -4.89
CA LEU A 26 -3.36 -4.55 -3.58
C LEU A 26 -2.83 -5.60 -2.62
N ILE A 27 -1.67 -5.31 -2.03
CA ILE A 27 -1.01 -6.24 -1.13
C ILE A 27 -0.98 -5.61 0.25
N ALA A 28 -1.58 -6.29 1.22
CA ALA A 28 -1.61 -5.83 2.60
C ALA A 28 -0.57 -6.55 3.41
N VAL A 29 0.16 -5.78 4.22
CA VAL A 29 1.26 -6.29 5.02
C VAL A 29 1.06 -5.85 6.45
N GLU A 30 1.29 -6.76 7.40
CA GLU A 30 1.20 -6.44 8.82
C GLU A 30 2.45 -5.67 9.25
N THR A 31 2.25 -4.47 9.77
CA THR A 31 3.39 -3.66 10.18
C THR A 31 4.17 -4.31 11.32
N ASP A 32 3.48 -5.00 12.22
CA ASP A 32 4.16 -5.66 13.32
C ASP A 32 5.14 -6.72 12.85
N ALA A 33 4.82 -7.38 11.73
CA ALA A 33 5.69 -8.42 11.20
C ALA A 33 6.96 -7.85 10.56
N LEU A 34 6.96 -6.58 10.21
CA LEU A 34 8.10 -5.94 9.56
C LEU A 34 9.12 -5.41 10.56
N GLY A 35 8.69 -5.15 11.80
CA GLY A 35 9.60 -4.78 12.87
C GLY A 35 10.33 -3.47 12.61
N ASP A 36 11.58 -3.43 13.06
CA ASP A 36 12.38 -2.21 13.01
C ASP A 36 12.86 -1.87 11.62
N ASP A 37 12.75 -2.79 10.67
CA ASP A 37 13.14 -2.50 9.30
C ASP A 37 12.14 -1.62 8.57
N LEU A 38 10.99 -1.39 9.18
CA LEU A 38 9.99 -0.48 8.63
C LEU A 38 10.20 0.89 9.26
N LYS A 39 10.48 1.88 8.41
CA LYS A 39 10.74 3.25 8.85
C LYS A 39 9.66 4.17 8.31
N TRP A 40 9.24 5.12 9.11
CA TRP A 40 8.27 6.13 8.71
C TRP A 40 9.03 7.39 8.35
N GLU A 41 8.97 7.79 7.10
CA GLU A 41 9.83 8.88 6.61
C GLU A 41 9.01 9.84 5.75
N PRO A 42 9.36 11.12 5.74
CA PRO A 42 8.67 12.09 4.91
C PRO A 42 8.76 11.74 3.43
N SER A 43 7.69 11.96 2.73
CA SER A 43 7.65 11.75 1.30
C SER A 43 6.74 12.82 0.71
N ARG A 44 5.89 12.46 -0.24
CA ARG A 44 5.05 13.40 -0.93
C ARG A 44 4.30 14.32 0.03
N GLY A 45 4.48 15.63 -0.15
CA GLY A 45 3.77 16.63 0.67
C GLY A 45 4.21 16.69 2.10
N GLY A 46 5.32 16.04 2.45
CA GLY A 46 5.81 16.04 3.82
C GLY A 46 5.15 15.03 4.72
N ALA A 47 4.17 14.29 4.23
CA ALA A 47 3.51 13.24 5.01
C ALA A 47 4.45 12.07 5.22
N LEU A 48 4.29 11.37 6.33
CA LEU A 48 5.11 10.19 6.60
C LEU A 48 4.53 8.98 5.89
N PHE A 49 5.39 8.29 5.16
CA PHE A 49 5.05 7.05 4.48
C PHE A 49 5.92 5.93 5.01
N PRO A 50 5.40 4.71 5.12
CA PRO A 50 6.23 3.60 5.60
C PRO A 50 7.15 3.10 4.50
N HIS A 51 8.41 2.92 4.85
CA HIS A 51 9.44 2.40 3.93
C HIS A 51 10.09 1.19 4.58
N LEU A 52 10.17 0.10 3.83
CA LEU A 52 10.75 -1.13 4.35
C LEU A 52 12.19 -1.26 3.85
N TYR A 53 13.12 -1.42 4.79
CA TYR A 53 14.55 -1.49 4.51
C TYR A 53 15.07 -2.92 4.55
N ARG A 54 14.33 -3.83 3.94
CA ARG A 54 14.76 -5.19 3.66
C ARG A 54 13.87 -5.76 2.58
N GLU A 55 14.20 -6.94 2.09
CA GLU A 55 13.35 -7.60 1.12
C GLU A 55 12.05 -8.04 1.77
N MET A 56 10.97 -7.94 1.01
CA MET A 56 9.68 -8.45 1.43
C MET A 56 9.54 -9.88 0.95
N THR A 57 9.02 -10.75 1.82
CA THR A 57 8.79 -12.14 1.49
C THR A 57 7.30 -12.44 1.52
N LEU A 58 6.93 -13.60 1.01
CA LEU A 58 5.53 -14.01 1.07
C LEU A 58 5.03 -14.13 2.50
N ALA A 59 5.92 -14.43 3.43
CA ALA A 59 5.54 -14.53 4.84
C ALA A 59 5.09 -13.19 5.42
N ASP A 60 5.50 -12.08 4.80
CA ASP A 60 5.09 -10.75 5.25
C ASP A 60 3.71 -10.35 4.76
N VAL A 61 3.19 -11.05 3.77
CA VAL A 61 1.93 -10.66 3.13
C VAL A 61 0.76 -11.17 3.96
N HIS A 62 -0.10 -10.24 4.37
CA HIS A 62 -1.31 -10.58 5.09
C HIS A 62 -2.37 -11.09 4.12
N TRP A 63 -2.61 -10.33 3.05
CA TRP A 63 -3.46 -10.77 1.95
C TRP A 63 -3.13 -9.95 0.71
N ALA A 64 -3.57 -10.45 -0.42
CA ALA A 64 -3.40 -9.77 -1.70
C ALA A 64 -4.64 -10.02 -2.54
N GLN A 65 -5.06 -9.00 -3.28
CA GLN A 65 -6.19 -9.16 -4.18
C GLN A 65 -6.08 -8.16 -5.33
N PRO A 66 -6.75 -8.44 -6.44
CA PRO A 66 -6.73 -7.51 -7.56
C PRO A 66 -7.33 -6.16 -7.17
N LEU A 67 -6.82 -5.10 -7.80
CA LEU A 67 -7.32 -3.75 -7.59
C LEU A 67 -7.97 -3.29 -8.90
N PRO A 68 -9.26 -3.56 -9.08
CA PRO A 68 -9.91 -3.26 -10.36
C PRO A 68 -10.15 -1.78 -10.55
N ILE A 69 -10.30 -1.38 -11.80
CA ILE A 69 -10.66 -0.02 -12.15
C ILE A 69 -12.13 -0.01 -12.57
N VAL A 70 -12.91 0.90 -12.00
CA VAL A 70 -14.30 1.12 -12.37
C VAL A 70 -14.45 2.61 -12.65
N ASP A 71 -14.91 2.93 -13.87
CA ASP A 71 -15.06 4.32 -14.30
C ASP A 71 -13.79 5.13 -14.12
N GLY A 72 -12.65 4.51 -14.40
CA GLY A 72 -11.37 5.18 -14.37
C GLY A 72 -10.75 5.31 -12.99
N VAL A 73 -11.37 4.73 -11.96
CA VAL A 73 -10.91 4.86 -10.58
C VAL A 73 -10.68 3.47 -9.99
N HIS A 74 -9.54 3.31 -9.32
CA HIS A 74 -9.25 2.05 -8.64
C HIS A 74 -10.22 1.86 -7.48
N GLN A 75 -10.74 0.63 -7.36
CA GLN A 75 -11.73 0.30 -6.35
C GLN A 75 -11.06 -0.47 -5.23
N PHE A 76 -10.93 0.16 -4.07
CA PHE A 76 -10.30 -0.45 -2.90
C PHE A 76 -11.34 -1.21 -2.10
N PRO A 77 -10.95 -2.30 -1.44
CA PRO A 77 -11.88 -3.06 -0.60
C PRO A 77 -12.30 -2.22 0.60
N VAL A 78 -13.48 -2.53 1.13
CA VAL A 78 -14.02 -1.84 2.29
C VAL A 78 -13.93 -2.77 3.49
N GLY A 79 -13.41 -2.27 4.61
CA GLY A 79 -13.26 -3.06 5.81
C GLY A 79 -12.19 -4.12 5.69
N ALA A 80 -12.38 -5.24 6.38
CA ALA A 80 -11.59 -6.46 6.21
C ALA A 80 -10.09 -6.22 6.20
N GLY A 81 -9.57 -5.55 7.22
CA GLY A 81 -8.14 -5.41 7.37
C GLY A 81 -7.51 -4.27 6.58
N PHE A 82 -8.27 -3.62 5.70
CA PHE A 82 -7.73 -2.49 4.96
C PHE A 82 -7.84 -1.21 5.75
N GLU A 83 -8.94 -1.04 6.43
CA GLU A 83 -9.14 0.14 7.28
C GLU A 83 -8.45 -0.06 8.60
N LYS A 84 -7.97 1.03 9.16
CA LYS A 84 -7.28 0.96 10.45
C LYS A 84 -7.98 1.81 11.45
#